data_65f2b2f976266ca4b2a6bee341be2492
#
_entry.id   65f2b2f976266ca4b2a6bee341be2492
#
_cell.length_a   1.000
_cell.length_b   1.000
_cell.length_c   1.000
_cell.angle_alpha   90.00
_cell.angle_beta   90.00
_cell.angle_gamma   90.00
#
_symmetry.space_group_name_H-M   'P 1'
#
loop_
_entity.id
_entity.type
_entity.pdbx_description
1 polymer ?
#
loop_
_entity_poly.entity_id
_entity_poly.type
_entity_poly.pdbx_seq_one_letter_code
_entity_poly.pdbx_strand_id
1 'polypeptide(L)'
;MEDIAYFYSLQSLTNEIIMKDKKFYPWLVVALLWVVALLNYMDRQMLSTMQEAMKADIAELNKAEAFGALMAVFLWIYGIVSPFAGVVADRVSRKKLVVGSLFVWSAVTYLMGYATDFQQLYWLRALMGISEALYIPSALSLIADWHEGKSRSLA
;
A
#
# COMPACT_ATOMS: atom_id res chain seq x y z
N MET A 1 8.26 51.75 17.72
CA MET A 1 7.29 50.84 18.37
C MET A 1 6.43 50.07 17.34
N GLU A 2 6.07 50.66 16.22
CA GLU A 2 5.30 50.01 15.15
C GLU A 2 6.01 48.83 14.48
N ASP A 3 7.33 48.93 14.23
CA ASP A 3 8.10 47.88 13.61
C ASP A 3 8.16 46.59 14.44
N ILE A 4 8.17 46.70 15.77
CA ILE A 4 8.18 45.55 16.67
C ILE A 4 6.81 44.84 16.66
N ALA A 5 5.72 45.59 16.64
CA ALA A 5 4.38 45.02 16.54
C ALA A 5 4.14 44.30 15.20
N TYR A 6 4.66 44.88 14.11
CA TYR A 6 4.63 44.24 12.78
C TYR A 6 5.42 42.96 12.71
N PHE A 7 6.61 42.92 13.31
CA PHE A 7 7.44 41.71 13.40
C PHE A 7 6.74 40.58 14.17
N TYR A 8 6.12 40.90 15.32
CA TYR A 8 5.35 39.89 16.08
C TYR A 8 4.10 39.40 15.33
N SER A 9 3.44 40.26 14.55
CA SER A 9 2.29 39.85 13.74
C SER A 9 2.70 38.90 12.60
N LEU A 10 3.84 39.18 11.92
CA LEU A 10 4.38 38.28 10.90
C LEU A 10 4.80 36.93 11.47
N GLN A 11 5.41 36.96 12.66
CA GLN A 11 5.83 35.72 13.33
C GLN A 11 4.64 34.88 13.78
N SER A 12 3.55 35.51 14.23
CA SER A 12 2.29 34.84 14.60
C SER A 12 1.62 34.22 13.36
N LEU A 13 1.54 34.94 12.24
CA LEU A 13 1.00 34.45 10.97
C LEU A 13 1.81 33.29 10.42
N THR A 14 3.15 33.40 10.47
CA THR A 14 4.04 32.31 10.05
C THR A 14 3.83 31.06 10.89
N ASN A 15 3.71 31.22 12.22
CA ASN A 15 3.43 30.10 13.12
C ASN A 15 2.04 29.49 12.90
N GLU A 16 1.01 30.29 12.62
CA GLU A 16 -0.33 29.77 12.26
C GLU A 16 -0.32 28.96 10.97
N ILE A 17 0.38 29.44 9.94
CA ILE A 17 0.52 28.72 8.66
C ILE A 17 1.25 27.39 8.88
N ILE A 18 2.38 27.40 9.60
CA ILE A 18 3.16 26.19 9.93
C ILE A 18 2.34 25.20 10.76
N MET A 19 1.55 25.67 11.71
CA MET A 19 0.67 24.84 12.55
C MET A 19 -0.50 24.25 11.76
N LYS A 20 -1.02 24.98 10.78
CA LYS A 20 -2.09 24.53 9.88
C LYS A 20 -1.58 23.43 8.93
N ASP A 21 -0.38 23.61 8.37
CA ASP A 21 0.28 22.60 7.55
C ASP A 21 0.60 21.34 8.35
N LYS A 22 1.07 21.47 9.60
CA LYS A 22 1.32 20.33 10.49
C LYS A 22 0.07 19.53 10.83
N LYS A 23 -1.12 20.15 10.88
CA LYS A 23 -2.39 19.45 11.12
C LYS A 23 -2.95 18.80 9.84
N PHE A 24 -2.73 19.40 8.69
CA PHE A 24 -3.25 18.90 7.40
C PHE A 24 -2.46 17.73 6.86
N TYR A 25 -1.13 17.77 6.99
CA TYR A 25 -0.25 16.76 6.43
C TYR A 25 -0.54 15.32 6.89
N PRO A 26 -0.77 15.02 8.18
CA PRO A 26 -1.13 13.68 8.64
C PRO A 26 -2.41 13.15 7.97
N TRP A 27 -3.43 13.97 7.83
CA TRP A 27 -4.68 13.59 7.18
C TRP A 27 -4.55 13.37 5.67
N LEU A 28 -3.67 14.14 5.02
CA LEU A 28 -3.31 13.90 3.61
C LEU A 28 -2.65 12.52 3.45
N VAL A 29 -1.74 12.15 4.35
CA VAL A 29 -1.11 10.82 4.33
C VAL A 29 -2.15 9.72 4.50
N VAL A 30 -3.09 9.86 5.44
CA VAL A 30 -4.20 8.91 5.62
C VAL A 30 -5.04 8.79 4.37
N ALA A 31 -5.42 9.91 3.74
CA ALA A 31 -6.21 9.91 2.51
C ALA A 31 -5.48 9.20 1.36
N LEU A 32 -4.18 9.42 1.19
CA LEU A 32 -3.36 8.74 0.20
C LEU A 32 -3.26 7.23 0.49
N LEU A 33 -3.03 6.84 1.74
CA LEU A 33 -2.99 5.43 2.15
C LEU A 33 -4.35 4.75 1.95
N TRP A 34 -5.46 5.46 2.18
CA TRP A 34 -6.81 4.97 1.92
C TRP A 34 -7.04 4.69 0.42
N VAL A 35 -6.62 5.61 -0.45
CA VAL A 35 -6.68 5.38 -1.92
C VAL A 35 -5.87 4.16 -2.31
N VAL A 36 -4.67 4.00 -1.76
CA VAL A 36 -3.83 2.82 -2.01
C VAL A 36 -4.52 1.53 -1.52
N ALA A 37 -5.13 1.55 -0.33
CA ALA A 37 -5.88 0.39 0.19
C ALA A 37 -7.07 0.04 -0.70
N LEU A 38 -7.78 1.04 -1.24
CA LEU A 38 -8.87 0.85 -2.20
C LEU A 38 -8.35 0.19 -3.50
N LEU A 39 -7.25 0.70 -4.06
CA LEU A 39 -6.63 0.12 -5.27
C LEU A 39 -6.16 -1.31 -5.03
N ASN A 40 -5.57 -1.59 -3.88
CA ASN A 40 -5.16 -2.93 -3.47
C ASN A 40 -6.36 -3.90 -3.39
N TYR A 41 -7.47 -3.46 -2.81
CA TYR A 41 -8.69 -4.26 -2.78
C TYR A 41 -9.24 -4.52 -4.19
N MET A 42 -9.27 -3.51 -5.06
CA MET A 42 -9.70 -3.64 -6.45
C MET A 42 -8.83 -4.63 -7.23
N ASP A 43 -7.51 -4.59 -7.05
CA ASP A 43 -6.57 -5.50 -7.71
C ASP A 43 -6.83 -6.97 -7.36
N ARG A 44 -7.15 -7.26 -6.10
CA ARG A 44 -7.54 -8.62 -5.67
C ARG A 44 -8.82 -9.10 -6.36
N GLN A 45 -9.80 -8.22 -6.53
CA GLN A 45 -11.08 -8.55 -7.17
C GLN A 45 -10.95 -8.66 -8.70
N MET A 46 -10.01 -7.91 -9.29
CA MET A 46 -9.81 -7.87 -10.74
C MET A 46 -9.51 -9.26 -11.31
N LEU A 47 -8.72 -10.08 -10.63
CA LEU A 47 -8.38 -11.43 -11.08
C LEU A 47 -9.64 -12.32 -11.22
N SER A 48 -10.55 -12.26 -10.25
CA SER A 48 -11.81 -13.01 -10.31
C SER A 48 -12.70 -12.52 -11.43
N THR A 49 -12.74 -11.22 -11.66
CA THR A 49 -13.55 -10.59 -12.71
C THR A 49 -13.00 -10.89 -14.11
N MET A 50 -11.65 -10.94 -14.24
CA MET A 50 -10.98 -11.21 -15.53
C MET A 50 -10.80 -12.71 -15.81
N GLN A 51 -11.28 -13.60 -14.95
CA GLN A 51 -11.06 -15.05 -15.07
C GLN A 51 -11.37 -15.58 -16.47
N GLU A 52 -12.51 -15.21 -17.06
CA GLU A 52 -12.91 -15.72 -18.39
C GLU A 52 -11.99 -15.19 -19.50
N ALA A 53 -11.59 -13.91 -19.43
CA ALA A 53 -10.62 -13.36 -20.37
C ALA A 53 -9.26 -14.04 -20.26
N MET A 54 -8.77 -14.28 -19.04
CA MET A 54 -7.49 -14.96 -18.80
C MET A 54 -7.50 -16.41 -19.27
N LYS A 55 -8.61 -17.12 -19.19
CA LYS A 55 -8.76 -18.47 -19.72
C LYS A 55 -8.64 -18.54 -21.25
N ALA A 56 -9.04 -17.47 -21.93
CA ALA A 56 -8.90 -17.40 -23.40
C ALA A 56 -7.43 -17.25 -23.80
N ASP A 57 -6.61 -16.54 -23.00
CA ASP A 57 -5.20 -16.29 -23.28
C ASP A 57 -4.28 -17.39 -22.74
N ILE A 58 -4.59 -17.97 -21.59
CA ILE A 58 -3.79 -18.98 -20.88
C ILE A 58 -4.63 -20.25 -20.70
N ALA A 59 -4.41 -21.22 -21.57
CA ALA A 59 -5.20 -22.45 -21.64
C ALA A 59 -5.21 -23.26 -20.33
N GLU A 60 -4.12 -23.23 -19.55
CA GLU A 60 -4.01 -23.93 -18.26
C GLU A 60 -5.05 -23.44 -17.25
N LEU A 61 -5.49 -22.18 -17.32
CA LEU A 61 -6.48 -21.60 -16.42
C LEU A 61 -7.91 -22.14 -16.63
N ASN A 62 -8.15 -22.90 -17.69
CA ASN A 62 -9.40 -23.63 -17.86
C ASN A 62 -9.59 -24.75 -16.82
N LYS A 63 -8.52 -25.21 -16.20
CA LYS A 63 -8.58 -26.13 -15.07
C LYS A 63 -8.89 -25.35 -13.78
N ALA A 64 -9.95 -25.72 -13.08
CA ALA A 64 -10.33 -25.09 -11.81
C ALA A 64 -9.20 -25.13 -10.76
N GLU A 65 -8.42 -26.21 -10.77
CA GLU A 65 -7.24 -26.38 -9.89
C GLU A 65 -6.16 -25.33 -10.14
N ALA A 66 -5.87 -25.02 -11.42
CA ALA A 66 -4.86 -24.01 -11.77
C ALA A 66 -5.30 -22.61 -11.32
N PHE A 67 -6.55 -22.23 -11.56
CA PHE A 67 -7.07 -20.94 -11.08
C PHE A 67 -7.09 -20.87 -9.55
N GLY A 68 -7.53 -21.96 -8.89
CA GLY A 68 -7.46 -22.09 -7.43
C GLY A 68 -6.05 -21.95 -6.87
N ALA A 69 -5.05 -22.58 -7.50
CA ALA A 69 -3.65 -22.46 -7.12
C ALA A 69 -3.12 -21.03 -7.27
N LEU A 70 -3.54 -20.30 -8.32
CA LEU A 70 -3.20 -18.91 -8.54
C LEU A 70 -3.74 -17.98 -7.43
N MET A 71 -4.96 -18.25 -6.95
CA MET A 71 -5.53 -17.53 -5.81
C MET A 71 -4.85 -17.92 -4.50
N ALA A 72 -4.59 -19.21 -4.31
CA ALA A 72 -4.01 -19.75 -3.09
C ALA A 72 -2.57 -19.29 -2.87
N VAL A 73 -1.72 -19.25 -3.90
CA VAL A 73 -0.31 -18.87 -3.76
C VAL A 73 -0.15 -17.47 -3.16
N PHE A 74 -0.98 -16.53 -3.60
CA PHE A 74 -0.99 -15.19 -3.04
C PHE A 74 -1.28 -15.20 -1.53
N LEU A 75 -2.37 -15.91 -1.11
CA LEU A 75 -2.79 -15.97 0.29
C LEU A 75 -1.74 -16.69 1.16
N TRP A 76 -1.15 -17.79 0.66
CA TRP A 76 -0.10 -18.51 1.37
C TRP A 76 1.13 -17.66 1.60
N ILE A 77 1.64 -17.03 0.54
CA ILE A 77 2.82 -16.17 0.65
C ILE A 77 2.54 -14.97 1.54
N TYR A 78 1.39 -14.30 1.37
CA TYR A 78 0.96 -13.21 2.23
C TYR A 78 0.91 -13.64 3.71
N GLY A 79 0.29 -14.79 4.00
CA GLY A 79 0.15 -15.31 5.37
C GLY A 79 1.49 -15.67 6.01
N ILE A 80 2.41 -16.29 5.24
CA ILE A 80 3.75 -16.66 5.71
C ILE A 80 4.63 -15.43 5.94
N VAL A 81 4.59 -14.45 5.03
CA VAL A 81 5.46 -13.26 5.10
C VAL A 81 4.96 -12.23 6.11
N SER A 82 3.65 -12.13 6.33
CA SER A 82 3.02 -11.12 7.19
C SER A 82 3.61 -11.04 8.63
N PRO A 83 3.86 -12.14 9.35
CA PRO A 83 4.50 -12.07 10.68
C PRO A 83 5.92 -11.47 10.63
N PHE A 84 6.66 -11.74 9.57
CA PHE A 84 8.03 -11.21 9.41
C PHE A 84 8.02 -9.75 8.94
N ALA A 85 6.98 -9.33 8.26
CA ALA A 85 6.82 -7.96 7.78
C ALA A 85 6.82 -6.92 8.91
N GLY A 86 6.22 -7.25 10.07
CA GLY A 86 6.27 -6.43 11.28
C GLY A 86 7.71 -6.20 11.76
N VAL A 87 8.51 -7.28 11.86
CA VAL A 87 9.92 -7.20 12.28
C VAL A 87 10.76 -6.36 11.31
N VAL A 88 10.47 -6.47 10.01
CA VAL A 88 11.14 -5.66 8.98
C VAL A 88 10.74 -4.19 9.10
N ALA A 89 9.45 -3.91 9.34
CA ALA A 89 8.93 -2.56 9.52
C ALA A 89 9.54 -1.84 10.74
N ASP A 90 9.93 -2.58 11.78
CA ASP A 90 10.60 -2.03 12.97
C ASP A 90 12.08 -1.69 12.72
N ARG A 91 12.73 -2.34 11.76
CA ARG A 91 14.16 -2.17 11.46
C ARG A 91 14.44 -1.22 10.29
N VAL A 92 13.50 -1.03 9.41
CA VAL A 92 13.62 -0.22 8.19
C VAL A 92 12.71 1.00 8.29
N SER A 93 13.09 2.10 7.65
CA SER A 93 12.24 3.29 7.56
C SER A 93 10.86 2.92 6.96
N ARG A 94 9.79 3.12 7.74
CA ARG A 94 8.40 2.83 7.36
C ARG A 94 8.00 3.47 6.03
N LYS A 95 8.43 4.74 5.82
CA LYS A 95 8.22 5.44 4.55
C LYS A 95 8.88 4.71 3.37
N LYS A 96 10.12 4.22 3.54
CA LYS A 96 10.82 3.49 2.46
C LYS A 96 10.16 2.15 2.17
N LEU A 97 9.64 1.46 3.20
CA LEU A 97 8.91 0.21 3.02
C LEU A 97 7.59 0.42 2.30
N VAL A 98 6.81 1.44 2.66
CA VAL A 98 5.56 1.78 1.97
C VAL A 98 5.84 2.09 0.49
N VAL A 99 6.79 2.98 0.20
CA VAL A 99 7.11 3.36 -1.18
C VAL A 99 7.69 2.19 -1.97
N GLY A 100 8.59 1.41 -1.36
CA GLY A 100 9.20 0.24 -1.99
C GLY A 100 8.19 -0.87 -2.30
N SER A 101 7.30 -1.19 -1.36
CA SER A 101 6.24 -2.18 -1.57
C SER A 101 5.26 -1.75 -2.66
N LEU A 102 4.87 -0.48 -2.70
CA LEU A 102 4.01 0.07 -3.76
C LEU A 102 4.69 0.02 -5.14
N PHE A 103 5.98 0.32 -5.18
CA PHE A 103 6.74 0.23 -6.43
C PHE A 103 6.79 -1.21 -6.94
N VAL A 104 7.12 -2.19 -6.08
CA VAL A 104 7.15 -3.60 -6.44
C VAL A 104 5.75 -4.07 -6.86
N TRP A 105 4.71 -3.71 -6.10
CA TRP A 105 3.34 -4.05 -6.46
C TRP A 105 2.93 -3.52 -7.84
N SER A 106 3.19 -2.24 -8.11
CA SER A 106 2.88 -1.63 -9.43
C SER A 106 3.63 -2.31 -10.57
N ALA A 107 4.93 -2.62 -10.36
CA ALA A 107 5.73 -3.33 -11.36
C ALA A 107 5.21 -4.74 -11.61
N VAL A 108 4.85 -5.46 -10.57
CA VAL A 108 4.30 -6.83 -10.67
C VAL A 108 2.94 -6.81 -11.37
N THR A 109 2.04 -5.91 -11.02
CA THR A 109 0.73 -5.75 -11.67
C THR A 109 0.91 -5.45 -13.17
N TYR A 110 1.85 -4.55 -13.50
CA TYR A 110 2.17 -4.26 -14.90
C TYR A 110 2.68 -5.49 -15.65
N LEU A 111 3.60 -6.26 -15.05
CA LEU A 111 4.16 -7.48 -15.65
C LEU A 111 3.11 -8.58 -15.79
N MET A 112 2.14 -8.67 -14.89
CA MET A 112 1.02 -9.63 -15.00
C MET A 112 0.19 -9.41 -16.26
N GLY A 113 0.06 -8.15 -16.73
CA GLY A 113 -0.61 -7.83 -17.99
C GLY A 113 0.09 -8.37 -19.24
N TYR A 114 1.36 -8.79 -19.12
CA TYR A 114 2.14 -9.39 -20.21
C TYR A 114 2.39 -10.87 -20.02
N ALA A 115 1.86 -11.48 -18.95
CA ALA A 115 2.04 -12.91 -18.71
C ALA A 115 1.32 -13.75 -19.77
N THR A 116 2.05 -14.65 -20.41
CA THR A 116 1.56 -15.51 -21.49
C THR A 116 1.38 -16.97 -21.08
N ASP A 117 1.87 -17.34 -19.90
CA ASP A 117 1.74 -18.68 -19.36
C ASP A 117 1.40 -18.67 -17.86
N PHE A 118 0.88 -19.81 -17.39
CA PHE A 118 0.47 -20.02 -15.99
C PHE A 118 1.64 -19.83 -15.01
N GLN A 119 2.85 -20.30 -15.36
CA GLN A 119 4.00 -20.27 -14.46
C GLN A 119 4.47 -18.83 -14.19
N GLN A 120 4.49 -17.98 -15.22
CA GLN A 120 4.80 -16.55 -15.08
C GLN A 120 3.80 -15.89 -14.15
N LEU A 121 2.51 -16.10 -14.40
CA LEU A 121 1.43 -15.54 -13.61
C LEU A 121 1.48 -15.98 -12.15
N TYR A 122 1.79 -17.26 -11.91
CA TYR A 122 1.92 -17.85 -10.58
C TYR A 122 3.04 -17.21 -9.77
N TRP A 123 4.24 -17.02 -10.34
CA TRP A 123 5.34 -16.37 -9.65
C TRP A 123 5.12 -14.86 -9.43
N LEU A 124 4.51 -14.19 -10.38
CA LEU A 124 4.11 -12.78 -10.21
C LEU A 124 3.10 -12.62 -9.07
N ARG A 125 2.13 -13.52 -8.96
CA ARG A 125 1.19 -13.54 -7.82
C ARG A 125 1.87 -13.82 -6.49
N ALA A 126 2.85 -14.73 -6.45
CA ALA A 126 3.66 -14.97 -5.25
C ALA A 126 4.41 -13.69 -4.82
N LEU A 127 5.05 -13.02 -5.76
CA LEU A 127 5.78 -11.77 -5.51
C LEU A 127 4.85 -10.64 -5.05
N MET A 128 3.65 -10.56 -5.61
CA MET A 128 2.61 -9.63 -5.17
C MET A 128 2.25 -9.86 -3.70
N GLY A 129 2.08 -11.11 -3.27
CA GLY A 129 1.81 -11.47 -1.87
C GLY A 129 2.89 -10.99 -0.91
N ILE A 130 4.18 -11.02 -1.30
CA ILE A 130 5.29 -10.47 -0.52
C ILE A 130 5.16 -8.95 -0.38
N SER A 131 4.93 -8.24 -1.48
CA SER A 131 4.85 -6.78 -1.48
C SER A 131 3.69 -6.27 -0.64
N GLU A 132 2.53 -6.90 -0.72
CA GLU A 132 1.37 -6.53 0.10
C GLU A 132 1.55 -6.85 1.58
N ALA A 133 2.19 -7.97 1.92
CA ALA A 133 2.48 -8.31 3.31
C ALA A 133 3.36 -7.25 4.00
N LEU A 134 4.28 -6.62 3.27
CA LEU A 134 5.12 -5.53 3.78
C LEU A 134 4.38 -4.19 3.88
N TYR A 135 3.39 -3.94 3.02
CA TYR A 135 2.68 -2.67 2.97
C TYR A 135 1.80 -2.41 4.19
N ILE A 136 0.92 -3.34 4.56
CA ILE A 136 -0.10 -3.12 5.60
C ILE A 136 0.49 -2.77 6.96
N PRO A 137 1.45 -3.53 7.54
CA PRO A 137 2.05 -3.17 8.82
C PRO A 137 2.78 -1.84 8.78
N SER A 138 3.46 -1.55 7.66
CA SER A 138 4.20 -0.30 7.48
C SER A 138 3.29 0.91 7.38
N ALA A 139 2.16 0.79 6.68
CA ALA A 139 1.15 1.85 6.55
C ALA A 139 0.47 2.15 7.89
N LEU A 140 0.05 1.12 8.63
CA LEU A 140 -0.54 1.28 9.97
C LEU A 140 0.44 1.90 10.96
N SER A 141 1.71 1.48 10.93
CA SER A 141 2.76 2.07 11.75
C SER A 141 3.02 3.54 11.38
N LEU A 142 2.99 3.86 10.09
CA LEU A 142 3.15 5.24 9.63
C LEU A 142 2.00 6.14 10.10
N ILE A 143 0.76 5.66 10.05
CA ILE A 143 -0.41 6.38 10.60
C ILE A 143 -0.23 6.61 12.11
N ALA A 144 0.21 5.58 12.83
CA ALA A 144 0.41 5.65 14.27
C ALA A 144 1.48 6.66 14.69
N ASP A 145 2.50 6.91 13.85
CA ASP A 145 3.55 7.90 14.11
C ASP A 145 3.05 9.35 14.00
N TRP A 146 2.04 9.59 13.17
CA TRP A 146 1.52 10.93 12.88
C TRP A 146 0.25 11.28 13.67
N HIS A 147 -0.40 10.28 14.30
CA HIS A 147 -1.65 10.46 15.01
C HIS A 147 -1.56 9.98 16.44
N GLU A 148 -1.96 10.82 17.40
CA GLU A 148 -1.97 10.54 18.83
C GLU A 148 -3.38 10.57 19.41
N GLY A 149 -3.61 9.79 20.48
CA GLY A 149 -4.86 9.78 21.24
C GLY A 149 -6.09 9.47 20.37
N LYS A 150 -7.13 10.32 20.47
CA LYS A 150 -8.40 10.11 19.75
C LYS A 150 -8.26 10.19 18.21
N SER A 151 -7.30 10.93 17.69
CA SER A 151 -7.10 11.05 16.24
C SER A 151 -6.57 9.75 15.62
N ARG A 152 -5.80 8.94 16.39
CA ARG A 152 -5.27 7.66 15.95
C ARG A 152 -6.36 6.61 15.70
N SER A 153 -7.44 6.63 16.48
CA SER A 153 -8.55 5.69 16.29
C SER A 153 -9.48 6.08 15.14
N LEU A 154 -9.42 7.34 14.68
CA LEU A 154 -10.19 7.83 13.55
C LEU A 154 -9.43 7.69 12.22
N ALA A 155 -8.12 7.70 12.25
CA ALA A 155 -7.25 7.55 11.07
C ALA A 155 -7.05 6.09 10.72
#